data_5bd8d6653cb8dd10700664c124ce2763
#
_entry.id   5bd8d6653cb8dd10700664c124ce2763
#
_cell.length_a   1.000
_cell.length_b   1.000
_cell.length_c   1.000
_cell.angle_alpha   90.00
_cell.angle_beta   90.00
_cell.angle_gamma   90.00
#
_symmetry.space_group_name_H-M   'P 1'
#
loop_
_entity.id
_entity.type
_entity.pdbx_description
1 polymer ?
#
loop_
_entity_poly.entity_id
_entity_poly.type
_entity_poly.pdbx_seq_one_letter_code
_entity_poly.pdbx_strand_id
1 'polypeptide(L)'
;VSQLYECGNNDRLLLVALTGINEPGYRSVEKMKEALTEEIKNEKKIEKIYDSAKNVKSLEEAKKLKDVIVDTVKHVSFGAPTFVAATAASEPVIGATAAKAGKGTFAGPVKGNNGVYMFQVINKEKTSEKFDAKSEQNSSAMKNYRYVSNAIINTLYLKANVKDSRYKFF
;
A
#
# COMPACT_ATOMS: atom_id res chain seq x y z
N VAL A 1 -18.21 21.95 21.22
CA VAL A 1 -16.79 22.21 21.37
C VAL A 1 -16.36 21.67 22.71
N SER A 2 -15.26 20.96 22.77
CA SER A 2 -14.71 20.39 24.01
C SER A 2 -14.15 21.47 24.94
N GLN A 3 -13.81 21.07 26.16
CA GLN A 3 -12.85 21.82 26.97
C GLN A 3 -11.47 21.82 26.30
N LEU A 4 -10.58 22.67 26.79
CA LEU A 4 -9.19 22.71 26.34
C LEU A 4 -8.41 21.55 26.95
N TYR A 5 -7.74 20.78 26.12
CA TYR A 5 -6.87 19.68 26.55
C TYR A 5 -5.40 20.05 26.34
N GLU A 6 -4.57 19.76 27.32
CA GLU A 6 -3.12 19.81 27.19
C GLU A 6 -2.62 18.47 26.65
N CYS A 7 -1.82 18.50 25.60
CA CYS A 7 -1.31 17.33 24.91
C CYS A 7 0.21 17.36 24.79
N GLY A 8 0.82 16.20 24.60
CA GLY A 8 2.27 16.08 24.54
C GLY A 8 2.91 16.27 25.90
N ASN A 9 4.01 17.01 25.95
CA ASN A 9 4.70 17.42 27.18
C ASN A 9 4.22 18.79 27.65
N ASN A 10 2.92 19.09 27.55
CA ASN A 10 2.28 20.38 27.83
C ASN A 10 2.72 21.50 26.88
N ASP A 11 3.20 21.15 25.68
CA ASP A 11 3.62 22.08 24.64
C ASP A 11 2.54 22.36 23.59
N ARG A 12 1.41 21.64 23.66
CA ARG A 12 0.31 21.76 22.70
C ARG A 12 -1.04 21.81 23.38
N LEU A 13 -1.88 22.69 22.88
CA LEU A 13 -3.28 22.80 23.29
C LEU A 13 -4.18 22.25 22.20
N LEU A 14 -5.14 21.42 22.59
CA LEU A 14 -6.10 20.79 21.68
C LEU A 14 -7.53 21.24 22.04
N LEU A 15 -8.20 21.79 21.05
CA LEU A 15 -9.62 22.08 21.09
C LEU A 15 -10.34 21.21 20.06
N VAL A 16 -11.35 20.46 20.47
CA VAL A 16 -12.08 19.53 19.61
C VAL A 16 -13.52 19.97 19.43
N ALA A 17 -14.00 19.95 18.19
CA ALA A 17 -15.41 20.15 17.87
C ALA A 17 -15.91 18.99 17.04
N LEU A 18 -17.02 18.38 17.46
CA LEU A 18 -17.74 17.41 16.63
C LEU A 18 -18.51 18.18 15.56
N THR A 19 -18.12 18.03 14.30
CA THR A 19 -18.73 18.72 13.17
C THR A 19 -19.77 17.89 12.43
N GLY A 20 -19.80 16.57 12.67
CA GLY A 20 -20.79 15.69 12.06
C GLY A 20 -20.62 14.24 12.51
N ILE A 21 -21.68 13.49 12.34
CA ILE A 21 -21.73 12.04 12.54
C ILE A 21 -22.05 11.40 11.21
N ASN A 22 -21.24 10.44 10.78
CA ASN A 22 -21.50 9.67 9.59
C ASN A 22 -22.12 8.33 9.99
N GLU A 23 -23.31 8.06 9.48
CA GLU A 23 -23.96 6.76 9.65
C GLU A 23 -23.19 5.68 8.88
N PRO A 24 -23.27 4.41 9.35
CA PRO A 24 -22.66 3.29 8.62
C PRO A 24 -23.27 3.16 7.22
N GLY A 25 -22.41 3.00 6.19
CA GLY A 25 -22.84 2.86 4.80
C GLY A 25 -21.85 3.41 3.82
N TYR A 26 -22.27 3.47 2.56
CA TYR A 26 -21.48 4.08 1.48
C TYR A 26 -21.54 5.61 1.58
N ARG A 27 -20.39 6.25 1.46
CA ARG A 27 -20.35 7.72 1.38
C ARG A 27 -20.91 8.21 0.05
N SER A 28 -21.60 9.33 0.07
CA SER A 28 -22.10 9.93 -1.18
C SER A 28 -20.93 10.39 -2.08
N VAL A 29 -21.17 10.37 -3.38
CA VAL A 29 -20.18 10.80 -4.38
C VAL A 29 -19.75 12.26 -4.15
N GLU A 30 -20.67 13.12 -3.71
CA GLU A 30 -20.37 14.52 -3.41
C GLU A 30 -19.31 14.64 -2.28
N LYS A 31 -19.46 13.87 -1.22
CA LYS A 31 -18.50 13.86 -0.08
C LYS A 31 -17.14 13.27 -0.46
N MET A 32 -17.10 12.42 -1.49
CA MET A 32 -15.88 11.76 -1.98
C MET A 32 -15.31 12.38 -3.24
N LYS A 33 -15.94 13.42 -3.78
CA LYS A 33 -15.63 13.99 -5.10
C LYS A 33 -14.15 14.36 -5.27
N GLU A 34 -13.57 15.00 -4.29
CA GLU A 34 -12.16 15.41 -4.37
C GLU A 34 -11.23 14.19 -4.40
N ALA A 35 -11.42 13.25 -3.47
CA ALA A 35 -10.61 12.03 -3.40
C ALA A 35 -10.75 11.20 -4.69
N LEU A 36 -11.97 10.96 -5.16
CA LEU A 36 -12.23 10.25 -6.41
C LEU A 36 -11.66 10.96 -7.63
N THR A 37 -11.71 12.30 -7.65
CA THR A 37 -11.14 13.08 -8.75
C THR A 37 -9.63 12.91 -8.85
N GLU A 38 -8.92 12.93 -7.72
CA GLU A 38 -7.46 12.74 -7.69
C GLU A 38 -7.08 11.29 -8.05
N GLU A 39 -7.84 10.32 -7.59
CA GLU A 39 -7.63 8.90 -7.92
C GLU A 39 -7.80 8.67 -9.43
N ILE A 40 -8.89 9.14 -10.03
CA ILE A 40 -9.15 9.04 -11.48
C ILE A 40 -8.10 9.79 -12.29
N LYS A 41 -7.64 10.96 -11.83
CA LYS A 41 -6.56 11.70 -12.52
C LYS A 41 -5.27 10.90 -12.51
N ASN A 42 -4.93 10.28 -11.37
CA ASN A 42 -3.73 9.45 -11.24
C ASN A 42 -3.81 8.23 -12.17
N GLU A 43 -4.94 7.53 -12.17
CA GLU A 43 -5.19 6.39 -13.04
C GLU A 43 -5.04 6.75 -14.52
N LYS A 44 -5.66 7.86 -14.96
CA LYS A 44 -5.53 8.34 -16.34
C LYS A 44 -4.12 8.78 -16.71
N LYS A 45 -3.33 9.33 -15.76
CA LYS A 45 -1.92 9.65 -15.97
C LYS A 45 -1.10 8.37 -16.18
N ILE A 46 -1.28 7.38 -15.31
CA ILE A 46 -0.62 6.08 -15.42
C ILE A 46 -0.94 5.41 -16.75
N GLU A 47 -2.19 5.48 -17.19
CA GLU A 47 -2.62 4.91 -18.46
C GLU A 47 -1.95 5.58 -19.66
N LYS A 48 -1.90 6.91 -19.71
CA LYS A 48 -1.18 7.66 -20.76
C LYS A 48 0.30 7.35 -20.80
N ILE A 49 0.96 7.26 -19.62
CA ILE A 49 2.38 6.91 -19.53
C ILE A 49 2.59 5.48 -20.03
N TYR A 50 1.74 4.55 -19.61
CA TYR A 50 1.81 3.16 -20.06
C TYR A 50 1.68 3.05 -21.58
N ASP A 51 0.72 3.77 -22.18
CA ASP A 51 0.53 3.77 -23.63
C ASP A 51 1.73 4.31 -24.41
N SER A 52 2.41 5.30 -23.87
CA SER A 52 3.65 5.82 -24.46
C SER A 52 4.83 4.85 -24.32
N ALA A 53 4.82 4.03 -23.27
CA ALA A 53 5.91 3.12 -22.94
C ALA A 53 5.74 1.69 -23.45
N LYS A 54 4.53 1.30 -23.92
CA LYS A 54 4.22 -0.11 -24.28
C LYS A 54 5.06 -0.71 -25.38
N ASN A 55 5.68 0.12 -26.22
CA ASN A 55 6.56 -0.33 -27.32
C ASN A 55 8.03 -0.42 -26.94
N VAL A 56 8.39 -0.02 -25.73
CA VAL A 56 9.75 -0.04 -25.21
C VAL A 56 10.14 -1.47 -24.86
N LYS A 57 11.27 -1.93 -25.41
CA LYS A 57 11.73 -3.32 -25.26
C LYS A 57 13.07 -3.45 -24.56
N SER A 58 13.69 -2.35 -24.21
CA SER A 58 15.00 -2.35 -23.54
C SER A 58 15.13 -1.23 -22.52
N LEU A 59 16.06 -1.40 -21.57
CA LEU A 59 16.37 -0.36 -20.58
C LEU A 59 16.98 0.89 -21.23
N GLU A 60 17.73 0.71 -22.30
CA GLU A 60 18.33 1.79 -23.09
C GLU A 60 17.27 2.67 -23.76
N GLU A 61 16.24 2.05 -24.31
CA GLU A 61 15.09 2.76 -24.88
C GLU A 61 14.28 3.45 -23.79
N ALA A 62 14.08 2.78 -22.68
CA ALA A 62 13.36 3.35 -21.52
C ALA A 62 14.01 4.64 -21.01
N LYS A 63 15.34 4.69 -20.93
CA LYS A 63 16.10 5.88 -20.51
C LYS A 63 15.92 7.10 -21.42
N LYS A 64 15.52 6.89 -22.68
CA LYS A 64 15.29 7.97 -23.65
C LYS A 64 13.90 8.61 -23.53
N LEU A 65 13.00 7.99 -22.79
CA LEU A 65 11.68 8.59 -22.54
C LEU A 65 11.82 9.84 -21.67
N LYS A 66 10.89 10.76 -21.83
CA LYS A 66 10.85 11.99 -21.05
C LYS A 66 10.47 11.69 -19.60
N ASP A 67 11.08 12.42 -18.67
CA ASP A 67 10.76 12.40 -17.23
C ASP A 67 10.94 11.01 -16.57
N VAL A 68 11.91 10.23 -17.06
CA VAL A 68 12.24 8.92 -16.48
C VAL A 68 13.23 9.08 -15.34
N ILE A 69 12.94 8.42 -14.23
CA ILE A 69 13.87 8.28 -13.11
C ILE A 69 14.46 6.87 -13.15
N VAL A 70 15.79 6.79 -13.16
CA VAL A 70 16.51 5.51 -13.14
C VAL A 70 17.08 5.28 -11.76
N ASP A 71 16.73 4.16 -11.15
CA ASP A 71 17.18 3.77 -9.82
C ASP A 71 17.45 2.26 -9.76
N THR A 72 18.12 1.82 -8.71
CA THR A 72 18.43 0.41 -8.47
C THR A 72 17.85 -0.04 -7.13
N VAL A 73 16.94 -0.99 -7.18
CA VAL A 73 16.40 -1.61 -5.99
C VAL A 73 17.23 -2.85 -5.64
N LYS A 74 17.90 -2.81 -4.48
CA LYS A 74 18.85 -3.87 -4.07
C LYS A 74 18.17 -5.18 -3.69
N HIS A 75 16.96 -5.11 -3.16
CA HIS A 75 16.24 -6.29 -2.70
C HIS A 75 14.77 -6.24 -3.09
N VAL A 76 14.35 -7.25 -3.84
CA VAL A 76 12.97 -7.45 -4.27
C VAL A 76 12.55 -8.87 -3.88
N SER A 77 11.45 -9.01 -3.17
CA SER A 77 10.90 -10.32 -2.82
C SER A 77 9.44 -10.42 -3.24
N PHE A 78 8.98 -11.64 -3.48
CA PHE A 78 7.57 -11.88 -3.75
C PHE A 78 6.68 -11.73 -2.50
N GLY A 79 7.26 -11.97 -1.32
CA GLY A 79 6.52 -11.98 -0.04
C GLY A 79 6.23 -10.59 0.54
N ALA A 80 6.83 -9.53 -0.01
CA ALA A 80 6.62 -8.17 0.45
C ALA A 80 6.56 -7.19 -0.73
N PRO A 81 5.69 -6.16 -0.67
CA PRO A 81 5.67 -5.11 -1.70
C PRO A 81 7.01 -4.40 -1.78
N THR A 82 7.48 -4.15 -3.00
CA THR A 82 8.73 -3.41 -3.24
C THR A 82 8.48 -1.93 -3.03
N PHE A 83 9.22 -1.31 -2.11
CA PHE A 83 9.18 0.13 -1.94
C PHE A 83 10.04 0.83 -3.01
N VAL A 84 9.45 1.78 -3.73
CA VAL A 84 10.13 2.60 -4.74
C VAL A 84 10.27 4.02 -4.21
N ALA A 85 11.50 4.42 -3.91
CA ALA A 85 11.78 5.73 -3.32
C ALA A 85 11.35 6.89 -4.22
N ALA A 86 11.54 6.76 -5.53
CA ALA A 86 11.20 7.80 -6.51
C ALA A 86 9.71 8.16 -6.55
N THR A 87 8.83 7.21 -6.26
CA THR A 87 7.36 7.42 -6.22
C THR A 87 6.82 7.41 -4.79
N ALA A 88 7.68 7.20 -3.79
CA ALA A 88 7.33 7.04 -2.38
C ALA A 88 6.17 6.03 -2.16
N ALA A 89 6.13 4.97 -2.98
CA ALA A 89 5.06 3.99 -2.98
C ALA A 89 5.55 2.55 -2.85
N SER A 90 4.70 1.72 -2.28
CA SER A 90 4.89 0.27 -2.25
C SER A 90 4.20 -0.36 -3.45
N GLU A 91 5.00 -1.04 -4.30
CA GLU A 91 4.58 -1.55 -5.59
C GLU A 91 4.67 -3.08 -5.64
N PRO A 92 3.58 -3.78 -5.35
CA PRO A 92 3.57 -5.25 -5.36
C PRO A 92 3.78 -5.84 -6.75
N VAL A 93 3.40 -5.10 -7.80
CA VAL A 93 3.56 -5.54 -9.20
C VAL A 93 5.02 -5.77 -9.58
N ILE A 94 5.96 -5.02 -9.00
CA ILE A 94 7.39 -5.19 -9.26
C ILE A 94 7.85 -6.56 -8.76
N GLY A 95 7.54 -6.90 -7.50
CA GLY A 95 7.86 -8.21 -6.91
C GLY A 95 7.27 -9.36 -7.69
N ALA A 96 5.99 -9.26 -8.06
CA ALA A 96 5.27 -10.27 -8.83
C ALA A 96 5.87 -10.48 -10.23
N THR A 97 6.25 -9.39 -10.90
CA THR A 97 6.83 -9.45 -12.25
C THR A 97 8.28 -9.93 -12.20
N ALA A 98 9.09 -9.45 -11.24
CA ALA A 98 10.47 -9.89 -11.04
C ALA A 98 10.56 -11.38 -10.70
N ALA A 99 9.59 -11.92 -9.94
CA ALA A 99 9.53 -13.35 -9.62
C ALA A 99 9.38 -14.21 -10.87
N LYS A 100 8.65 -13.75 -11.89
CA LYS A 100 8.48 -14.44 -13.17
C LYS A 100 9.63 -14.21 -14.14
N ALA A 101 10.27 -13.04 -14.10
CA ALA A 101 11.36 -12.70 -15.00
C ALA A 101 12.63 -13.49 -14.69
N GLY A 102 13.41 -13.82 -15.74
CA GLY A 102 14.73 -14.42 -15.61
C GLY A 102 15.82 -13.39 -15.29
N LYS A 103 16.99 -13.86 -14.82
CA LYS A 103 18.18 -13.03 -14.68
C LYS A 103 18.57 -12.43 -16.04
N GLY A 104 18.90 -11.14 -16.07
CA GLY A 104 19.25 -10.40 -17.29
C GLY A 104 18.05 -9.99 -18.16
N THR A 105 16.83 -10.44 -17.82
CA THR A 105 15.65 -10.17 -18.65
C THR A 105 15.08 -8.79 -18.33
N PHE A 106 14.74 -8.04 -19.39
CA PHE A 106 13.94 -6.83 -19.29
C PHE A 106 12.47 -7.18 -19.05
N ALA A 107 11.84 -6.47 -18.15
CA ALA A 107 10.44 -6.65 -17.78
C ALA A 107 9.73 -5.29 -17.74
N GLY A 108 8.53 -5.27 -18.24
CA GLY A 108 7.69 -4.08 -18.33
C GLY A 108 7.36 -3.69 -19.77
N PRO A 109 6.61 -2.59 -19.96
CA PRO A 109 6.05 -1.74 -18.90
C PRO A 109 4.98 -2.44 -18.07
N VAL A 110 4.95 -2.19 -16.75
CA VAL A 110 3.93 -2.64 -15.83
C VAL A 110 3.30 -1.47 -15.10
N LYS A 111 1.98 -1.47 -14.98
CA LYS A 111 1.24 -0.45 -14.24
C LYS A 111 1.34 -0.76 -12.75
N GLY A 112 1.86 0.17 -11.96
CA GLY A 112 1.83 0.13 -10.51
C GLY A 112 0.80 1.08 -9.91
N ASN A 113 0.85 1.26 -8.60
CA ASN A 113 -0.08 2.14 -7.90
C ASN A 113 0.18 3.62 -8.20
N ASN A 114 1.45 4.02 -8.26
CA ASN A 114 1.85 5.42 -8.44
C ASN A 114 2.72 5.65 -9.67
N GLY A 115 2.81 4.70 -10.59
CA GLY A 115 3.62 4.87 -11.79
C GLY A 115 3.62 3.69 -12.73
N VAL A 116 4.39 3.83 -13.79
CA VAL A 116 4.68 2.76 -14.75
C VAL A 116 6.14 2.37 -14.60
N TYR A 117 6.39 1.09 -14.46
CA TYR A 117 7.71 0.56 -14.16
C TYR A 117 8.23 -0.33 -15.27
N MET A 118 9.50 -0.15 -15.57
CA MET A 118 10.27 -1.00 -16.48
C MET A 118 11.59 -1.29 -15.78
N PHE A 119 12.01 -2.52 -15.75
CA PHE A 119 13.22 -2.90 -15.04
C PHE A 119 13.92 -4.10 -15.66
N GLN A 120 15.16 -4.30 -15.30
CA GLN A 120 15.93 -5.47 -15.66
C GLN A 120 16.38 -6.18 -14.40
N VAL A 121 16.16 -7.50 -14.35
CA VAL A 121 16.60 -8.32 -13.23
C VAL A 121 18.11 -8.57 -13.33
N ILE A 122 18.89 -7.90 -12.49
CA ILE A 122 20.36 -8.02 -12.50
C ILE A 122 20.79 -9.35 -11.89
N ASN A 123 20.21 -9.72 -10.76
CA ASN A 123 20.52 -10.99 -10.10
C ASN A 123 19.24 -11.61 -9.54
N LYS A 124 19.24 -12.94 -9.45
CA LYS A 124 18.13 -13.71 -8.86
C LYS A 124 18.72 -14.86 -8.06
N GLU A 125 18.43 -14.82 -6.80
CA GLU A 125 18.86 -15.85 -5.86
C GLU A 125 17.66 -16.68 -5.39
N LYS A 126 17.86 -17.95 -5.29
CA LYS A 126 16.87 -18.84 -4.65
C LYS A 126 17.26 -18.99 -3.19
N THR A 127 16.28 -18.93 -2.30
CA THR A 127 16.49 -19.29 -0.91
C THR A 127 17.07 -20.70 -0.84
N SER A 128 18.13 -20.87 -0.04
CA SER A 128 18.79 -22.15 0.17
C SER A 128 17.93 -23.14 0.96
N GLU A 129 16.95 -22.64 1.66
CA GLU A 129 16.01 -23.45 2.43
C GLU A 129 15.05 -24.22 1.52
N LYS A 130 14.92 -25.51 1.80
CA LYS A 130 13.91 -26.35 1.15
C LYS A 130 12.52 -25.88 1.61
N PHE A 131 11.60 -25.79 0.68
CA PHE A 131 10.20 -25.50 1.01
C PHE A 131 9.66 -26.58 1.95
N ASP A 132 9.24 -26.18 3.14
CA ASP A 132 8.53 -27.02 4.10
C ASP A 132 7.10 -26.51 4.25
N ALA A 133 6.17 -27.26 3.62
CA ALA A 133 4.75 -26.91 3.61
C ALA A 133 4.16 -26.79 5.03
N LYS A 134 4.60 -27.61 5.97
CA LYS A 134 4.10 -27.60 7.34
C LYS A 134 4.59 -26.37 8.10
N SER A 135 5.84 -25.98 7.93
CA SER A 135 6.41 -24.76 8.51
C SER A 135 5.70 -23.52 7.96
N GLU A 136 5.48 -23.43 6.65
CA GLU A 136 4.77 -22.33 6.02
C GLU A 136 3.29 -22.25 6.43
N GLN A 137 2.63 -23.39 6.55
CA GLN A 137 1.26 -23.47 7.06
C GLN A 137 1.17 -22.96 8.50
N ASN A 138 2.09 -23.37 9.37
CA ASN A 138 2.16 -22.90 10.75
C ASN A 138 2.44 -21.41 10.84
N SER A 139 3.35 -20.89 10.01
CA SER A 139 3.66 -19.47 9.92
C SER A 139 2.44 -18.63 9.48
N SER A 140 1.72 -19.10 8.46
CA SER A 140 0.49 -18.47 7.98
C SER A 140 -0.63 -18.53 9.01
N ALA A 141 -0.81 -19.68 9.68
CA ALA A 141 -1.77 -19.84 10.76
C ALA A 141 -1.49 -18.89 11.92
N MET A 142 -0.22 -18.72 12.31
CA MET A 142 0.19 -17.80 13.39
C MET A 142 -0.06 -16.33 13.02
N LYS A 143 0.21 -15.93 11.77
CA LYS A 143 -0.12 -14.59 11.26
C LYS A 143 -1.62 -14.33 11.33
N ASN A 144 -2.43 -15.29 10.85
CA ASN A 144 -3.88 -15.20 10.88
C ASN A 144 -4.42 -15.18 12.32
N TYR A 145 -3.88 -15.99 13.22
CA TYR A 145 -4.26 -16.00 14.62
C TYR A 145 -4.07 -14.63 15.28
N ARG A 146 -2.93 -13.98 15.05
CA ARG A 146 -2.68 -12.62 15.57
C ARG A 146 -3.67 -11.59 15.02
N TYR A 147 -3.97 -11.68 13.73
CA TYR A 147 -4.95 -10.79 13.10
C TYR A 147 -6.36 -11.00 13.67
N VAL A 148 -6.79 -12.26 13.74
CA VAL A 148 -8.13 -12.64 14.21
C VAL A 148 -8.31 -12.32 15.70
N SER A 149 -7.31 -12.58 16.56
CA SER A 149 -7.42 -12.28 17.99
C SER A 149 -7.58 -10.79 18.28
N ASN A 150 -6.94 -9.92 17.51
CA ASN A 150 -7.16 -8.47 17.62
C ASN A 150 -8.55 -8.04 17.09
N ALA A 151 -9.04 -8.68 16.04
CA ALA A 151 -10.33 -8.36 15.42
C ALA A 151 -11.53 -8.90 16.21
N ILE A 152 -11.37 -10.05 16.90
CA ILE A 152 -12.46 -10.69 17.66
C ILE A 152 -13.00 -9.75 18.75
N ILE A 153 -12.14 -9.12 19.53
CA ILE A 153 -12.58 -8.23 20.62
C ILE A 153 -13.43 -7.09 20.07
N ASN A 154 -12.98 -6.43 19.02
CA ASN A 154 -13.73 -5.35 18.39
C ASN A 154 -15.06 -5.84 17.80
N THR A 155 -15.06 -7.03 17.18
CA THR A 155 -16.27 -7.62 16.62
C THR A 155 -17.28 -7.97 17.73
N LEU A 156 -16.82 -8.50 18.85
CA LEU A 156 -17.68 -8.80 20.01
C LEU A 156 -18.26 -7.52 20.63
N TYR A 157 -17.44 -6.48 20.76
CA TYR A 157 -17.91 -5.15 21.21
C TYR A 157 -19.03 -4.63 20.33
N LEU A 158 -18.84 -4.67 19.02
CA LEU A 158 -19.83 -4.22 18.04
C LEU A 158 -21.11 -5.07 18.09
N LYS A 159 -20.98 -6.39 18.12
CA LYS A 159 -22.13 -7.30 18.19
C LYS A 159 -22.91 -7.20 19.50
N ALA A 160 -22.22 -7.03 20.61
CA ALA A 160 -22.84 -6.88 21.93
C ALA A 160 -23.39 -5.47 22.17
N ASN A 161 -23.20 -4.55 21.21
CA ASN A 161 -23.60 -3.15 21.32
C ASN A 161 -23.14 -2.50 22.64
N VAL A 162 -21.89 -2.77 23.03
CA VAL A 162 -21.30 -2.27 24.26
C VAL A 162 -21.20 -0.75 24.21
N LYS A 163 -21.85 -0.09 25.16
CA LYS A 163 -21.77 1.37 25.32
C LYS A 163 -20.80 1.70 26.43
N ASP A 164 -19.68 2.30 26.10
CA ASP A 164 -18.76 2.81 27.10
C ASP A 164 -19.30 4.14 27.66
N SER A 165 -19.68 4.11 28.92
CA SER A 165 -20.19 5.29 29.63
C SER A 165 -19.23 5.81 30.69
N ARG A 166 -17.98 5.34 30.71
CA ARG A 166 -16.97 5.76 31.70
C ARG A 166 -16.72 7.26 31.69
N TYR A 167 -16.81 7.90 30.52
CA TYR A 167 -16.67 9.36 30.36
C TYR A 167 -17.66 10.19 31.20
N LYS A 168 -18.72 9.55 31.79
CA LYS A 168 -19.66 10.23 32.67
C LYS A 168 -19.17 10.32 34.11
N PHE A 169 -18.12 9.55 34.44
CA PHE A 169 -17.64 9.41 35.82
C PHE A 169 -16.18 9.92 35.98
N PHE A 170 -15.50 10.21 34.89
CA PHE A 170 -14.08 10.69 34.85
C PHE A 170 -13.93 11.90 33.92
#